data_45270d3982a9be415f6ace4cd0cda9ea
#
_entry.id   45270d3982a9be415f6ace4cd0cda9ea
#
_cell.length_a   1.000
_cell.length_b   1.000
_cell.length_c   1.000
_cell.angle_alpha   90.00
_cell.angle_beta   90.00
_cell.angle_gamma   90.00
#
_symmetry.space_group_name_H-M   'P 1'
#
loop_
_entity.id
_entity.type
_entity.pdbx_description
1 polymer ?
#
loop_
_entity_poly.entity_id
_entity_poly.type
_entity_poly.pdbx_seq_one_letter_code
_entity_poly.pdbx_strand_id
1 'polypeptide(L)'
;SRPLVILWPFAPVHFVFDLEDTEGESLPDEVLHPFRTFGRLDQKIFHRLTGNLRCYGIEYHEADYGPGMGGCIAKAKGSPIVRDGGKRYRMPYTMIVNRKHCREEKFATIAHELGHLFCGHLGKPLMDLWPDRSSCDLQVREFEAESVSWLVCERAGIYTPSEKYLSGYLYKHDEIPSISLESVLRAAGWIEKMMAGSLPVRKELRIKDEDYK
;
A
#
# COMPACT_ATOMS: atom_id res chain seq x y z
N SER A 1 -29.13 7.37 -22.13
CA SER A 1 -28.41 6.83 -20.95
C SER A 1 -29.42 6.47 -19.85
N ARG A 2 -29.20 5.35 -19.19
CA ARG A 2 -30.03 4.92 -18.03
C ARG A 2 -29.26 5.21 -16.75
N PRO A 3 -29.76 6.11 -15.87
CA PRO A 3 -29.09 6.37 -14.61
C PRO A 3 -29.19 5.16 -13.67
N LEU A 4 -28.10 4.88 -12.96
CA LEU A 4 -28.11 4.02 -11.79
C LEU A 4 -28.56 4.89 -10.60
N VAL A 5 -29.57 4.41 -9.86
CA VAL A 5 -30.13 5.13 -8.73
C VAL A 5 -29.48 4.64 -7.45
N ILE A 6 -28.77 5.51 -6.74
CA ILE A 6 -28.19 5.20 -5.43
C ILE A 6 -29.07 5.80 -4.35
N LEU A 7 -29.65 4.94 -3.51
CA LEU A 7 -30.45 5.35 -2.35
C LEU A 7 -29.54 5.36 -1.11
N TRP A 8 -29.40 6.54 -0.51
CA TRP A 8 -28.75 6.68 0.79
C TRP A 8 -29.83 6.84 1.86
N PRO A 9 -29.80 6.09 2.97
CA PRO A 9 -30.75 6.29 4.06
C PRO A 9 -30.70 7.75 4.54
N PHE A 10 -31.86 8.41 4.53
CA PHE A 10 -32.03 9.80 4.98
C PHE A 10 -31.28 10.88 4.17
N ALA A 11 -30.88 10.59 2.94
CA ALA A 11 -30.22 11.53 2.04
C ALA A 11 -30.94 11.64 0.69
N PRO A 12 -30.68 12.68 -0.12
CA PRO A 12 -31.24 12.78 -1.47
C PRO A 12 -30.84 11.60 -2.35
N VAL A 13 -31.72 11.26 -3.28
CA VAL A 13 -31.41 10.24 -4.31
C VAL A 13 -30.30 10.75 -5.21
N HIS A 14 -29.27 9.94 -5.43
CA HIS A 14 -28.19 10.24 -6.35
C HIS A 14 -28.34 9.43 -7.64
N PHE A 15 -28.25 10.13 -8.78
CA PHE A 15 -28.18 9.51 -10.09
C PHE A 15 -26.71 9.39 -10.51
N VAL A 16 -26.28 8.18 -10.83
CA VAL A 16 -24.95 7.89 -11.34
C VAL A 16 -25.10 7.30 -12.73
N PHE A 17 -24.27 7.71 -13.66
CA PHE A 17 -24.27 7.21 -15.03
C PHE A 17 -23.01 6.40 -15.25
N ASP A 18 -23.13 5.32 -16.02
CA ASP A 18 -21.94 4.65 -16.55
C ASP A 18 -21.24 5.60 -17.54
N LEU A 19 -19.91 5.57 -17.55
CA LEU A 19 -19.13 6.39 -18.44
C LEU A 19 -19.48 6.11 -19.92
N GLU A 20 -19.71 4.86 -20.26
CA GLU A 20 -20.12 4.43 -21.62
C GLU A 20 -21.50 4.98 -22.03
N ASP A 21 -22.33 5.37 -21.05
CA ASP A 21 -23.63 6.00 -21.26
C ASP A 21 -23.59 7.52 -21.34
N THR A 22 -22.41 8.13 -21.27
CA THR A 22 -22.23 9.60 -21.34
C THR A 22 -21.65 10.02 -22.69
N GLU A 23 -22.02 11.23 -23.14
CA GLU A 23 -21.45 11.88 -24.32
C GLU A 23 -20.68 13.12 -23.88
N GLY A 24 -19.48 13.33 -24.44
CA GLY A 24 -18.64 14.49 -24.09
C GLY A 24 -17.19 14.27 -24.50
N GLU A 25 -16.31 15.11 -23.96
CA GLU A 25 -14.87 14.92 -24.10
C GLU A 25 -14.43 13.64 -23.35
N SER A 26 -13.50 12.91 -23.96
CA SER A 26 -12.95 11.71 -23.32
C SER A 26 -12.23 12.09 -22.01
N LEU A 27 -12.47 11.28 -20.96
CA LEU A 27 -11.73 11.48 -19.73
C LEU A 27 -10.23 11.25 -19.95
N PRO A 28 -9.36 12.00 -19.25
CA PRO A 28 -7.93 11.72 -19.26
C PRO A 28 -7.64 10.27 -18.85
N ASP A 29 -6.65 9.65 -19.51
CA ASP A 29 -6.29 8.24 -19.27
C ASP A 29 -5.90 7.97 -17.79
N GLU A 30 -5.34 8.96 -17.12
CA GLU A 30 -4.98 8.90 -15.69
C GLU A 30 -6.20 8.79 -14.77
N VAL A 31 -7.36 9.31 -15.18
CA VAL A 31 -8.61 9.20 -14.42
C VAL A 31 -9.20 7.81 -14.59
N LEU A 32 -9.10 7.24 -15.80
CA LEU A 32 -9.58 5.90 -16.12
C LEU A 32 -8.67 4.82 -15.52
N HIS A 33 -7.37 5.07 -15.47
CA HIS A 33 -6.34 4.12 -15.03
C HIS A 33 -5.40 4.75 -13.98
N PRO A 34 -5.90 5.08 -12.77
CA PRO A 34 -5.14 5.82 -11.77
C PRO A 34 -3.90 5.07 -11.24
N PHE A 35 -3.85 3.75 -11.41
CA PHE A 35 -2.73 2.89 -10.96
C PHE A 35 -1.81 2.46 -12.11
N ARG A 36 -2.02 2.98 -13.33
CA ARG A 36 -1.23 2.58 -14.49
C ARG A 36 0.24 2.88 -14.28
N THR A 37 1.06 1.86 -14.48
CA THR A 37 2.51 1.94 -14.41
C THR A 37 3.16 1.66 -15.76
N PHE A 38 4.40 2.15 -15.95
CA PHE A 38 5.21 1.87 -17.12
C PHE A 38 6.53 1.26 -16.68
N GLY A 39 7.13 0.43 -17.53
CA GLY A 39 8.35 -0.30 -17.22
C GLY A 39 8.10 -1.80 -17.10
N ARG A 40 9.12 -2.53 -16.70
CA ARG A 40 9.04 -3.98 -16.55
C ARG A 40 9.77 -4.43 -15.28
N LEU A 41 9.05 -5.01 -14.36
CA LEU A 41 9.60 -5.55 -13.13
C LEU A 41 10.10 -6.99 -13.32
N ASP A 42 11.31 -7.29 -12.84
CA ASP A 42 11.76 -8.69 -12.76
C ASP A 42 10.86 -9.48 -11.80
N GLN A 43 10.36 -10.60 -12.29
CA GLN A 43 9.52 -11.51 -11.52
C GLN A 43 10.18 -11.96 -10.22
N LYS A 44 11.49 -12.15 -10.20
CA LYS A 44 12.24 -12.54 -9.00
C LYS A 44 12.18 -11.46 -7.91
N ILE A 45 12.25 -10.17 -8.32
CA ILE A 45 12.12 -9.04 -7.39
C ILE A 45 10.73 -9.04 -6.77
N PHE A 46 9.68 -9.18 -7.58
CA PHE A 46 8.31 -9.24 -7.09
C PHE A 46 8.08 -10.42 -6.13
N HIS A 47 8.56 -11.62 -6.47
CA HIS A 47 8.43 -12.80 -5.62
C HIS A 47 9.21 -12.66 -4.29
N ARG A 48 10.39 -12.02 -4.31
CA ARG A 48 11.14 -11.74 -3.08
C ARG A 48 10.40 -10.75 -2.19
N LEU A 49 9.92 -9.65 -2.78
CA LEU A 49 9.15 -8.65 -2.04
C LEU A 49 7.93 -9.29 -1.37
N THR A 50 7.07 -9.97 -2.13
CA THR A 50 5.85 -10.60 -1.61
C THR A 50 6.14 -11.72 -0.61
N GLY A 51 7.15 -12.55 -0.87
CA GLY A 51 7.60 -13.61 0.05
C GLY A 51 8.14 -13.09 1.38
N ASN A 52 8.73 -11.89 1.38
CA ASN A 52 9.29 -11.25 2.58
C ASN A 52 8.26 -10.45 3.40
N LEU A 53 7.03 -10.25 2.93
CA LEU A 53 5.97 -9.57 3.70
C LEU A 53 5.75 -10.24 5.05
N ARG A 54 5.70 -11.58 5.07
CA ARG A 54 5.56 -12.37 6.30
C ARG A 54 6.69 -12.14 7.31
N CYS A 55 7.89 -11.76 6.84
CA CYS A 55 9.03 -11.49 7.71
C CYS A 55 8.83 -10.24 8.58
N TYR A 56 7.90 -9.38 8.18
CA TYR A 56 7.46 -8.19 8.93
C TYR A 56 6.07 -8.36 9.54
N GLY A 57 5.52 -9.58 9.55
CA GLY A 57 4.23 -9.89 10.16
C GLY A 57 3.04 -9.45 9.33
N ILE A 58 3.20 -9.42 8.02
CA ILE A 58 2.15 -9.04 7.08
C ILE A 58 1.60 -10.30 6.40
N GLU A 59 0.30 -10.55 6.57
CA GLU A 59 -0.45 -11.55 5.82
C GLU A 59 -0.93 -10.91 4.52
N TYR A 60 -0.50 -11.48 3.37
CA TYR A 60 -0.78 -10.95 2.04
C TYR A 60 -1.93 -11.68 1.38
N HIS A 61 -2.88 -10.94 0.85
CA HIS A 61 -4.02 -11.45 0.10
C HIS A 61 -4.23 -10.66 -1.19
N GLU A 62 -4.86 -11.31 -2.17
CA GLU A 62 -5.37 -10.66 -3.36
C GLU A 62 -6.88 -10.78 -3.40
N ALA A 63 -7.57 -9.67 -3.65
CA ALA A 63 -9.03 -9.61 -3.78
C ALA A 63 -9.44 -8.83 -5.03
N ASP A 64 -10.67 -9.04 -5.47
CA ASP A 64 -11.21 -8.32 -6.60
C ASP A 64 -11.81 -7.00 -6.13
N TYR A 65 -11.19 -5.91 -6.59
CA TYR A 65 -11.67 -4.55 -6.37
C TYR A 65 -12.06 -3.87 -7.68
N GLY A 66 -12.79 -2.77 -7.59
CA GLY A 66 -13.02 -1.87 -8.70
C GLY A 66 -11.75 -1.14 -9.14
N PRO A 67 -11.78 -0.41 -10.28
CA PRO A 67 -10.60 0.24 -10.86
C PRO A 67 -10.04 1.36 -9.98
N GLY A 68 -10.83 1.91 -9.07
CA GLY A 68 -10.42 2.99 -8.16
C GLY A 68 -9.70 2.54 -6.88
N MET A 69 -9.38 1.24 -6.72
CA MET A 69 -8.72 0.73 -5.52
C MET A 69 -7.54 -0.17 -5.86
N GLY A 70 -6.32 0.23 -5.48
CA GLY A 70 -5.10 -0.56 -5.64
C GLY A 70 -4.94 -1.63 -4.58
N GLY A 71 -5.12 -1.27 -3.32
CA GLY A 71 -4.99 -2.16 -2.17
C GLY A 71 -5.12 -1.40 -0.85
N CYS A 72 -4.83 -2.08 0.24
CA CYS A 72 -4.75 -1.48 1.56
C CYS A 72 -3.91 -2.33 2.52
N ILE A 73 -3.34 -1.70 3.55
CA ILE A 73 -2.76 -2.37 4.71
C ILE A 73 -3.46 -1.92 5.99
N ALA A 74 -3.73 -2.86 6.88
CA ALA A 74 -4.38 -2.57 8.16
C ALA A 74 -3.84 -3.47 9.26
N LYS A 75 -4.09 -3.09 10.53
CA LYS A 75 -3.90 -4.00 11.66
C LYS A 75 -4.85 -5.17 11.53
N ALA A 76 -4.32 -6.39 11.64
CA ALA A 76 -5.11 -7.60 11.53
C ALA A 76 -6.07 -7.75 12.72
N LYS A 77 -7.30 -8.17 12.44
CA LYS A 77 -8.25 -8.52 13.51
C LYS A 77 -7.86 -9.89 14.09
N GLY A 78 -7.68 -9.96 15.42
CA GLY A 78 -7.41 -11.21 16.13
C GLY A 78 -5.98 -11.74 16.00
N SER A 79 -5.03 -10.98 15.46
CA SER A 79 -3.61 -11.39 15.32
C SER A 79 -3.45 -12.81 14.75
N PRO A 80 -3.73 -13.05 13.47
CA PRO A 80 -3.60 -14.37 12.84
C PRO A 80 -2.24 -15.01 13.12
N ILE A 81 -2.23 -16.34 13.22
CA ILE A 81 -1.02 -17.11 13.52
C ILE A 81 -0.66 -17.96 12.32
N VAL A 82 0.54 -17.75 11.80
CA VAL A 82 1.11 -18.57 10.72
C VAL A 82 2.15 -19.53 11.27
N ARG A 83 2.20 -20.76 10.74
CA ARG A 83 3.23 -21.75 11.07
C ARG A 83 4.29 -21.77 9.98
N ASP A 84 5.54 -21.68 10.38
CA ASP A 84 6.71 -21.80 9.49
C ASP A 84 7.83 -22.56 10.19
N GLY A 85 8.35 -23.65 9.56
CA GLY A 85 9.38 -24.49 10.14
C GLY A 85 9.05 -25.03 11.53
N GLY A 86 7.79 -25.39 11.80
CA GLY A 86 7.31 -25.87 13.12
C GLY A 86 7.17 -24.78 14.17
N LYS A 87 7.51 -23.53 13.89
CA LYS A 87 7.36 -22.38 14.76
C LYS A 87 6.10 -21.62 14.42
N ARG A 88 5.52 -20.94 15.42
CA ARG A 88 4.32 -20.10 15.28
C ARG A 88 4.70 -18.62 15.33
N TYR A 89 4.09 -17.83 14.43
CA TYR A 89 4.35 -16.40 14.29
C TYR A 89 3.04 -15.63 14.25
N ARG A 90 2.98 -14.49 14.91
CA ARG A 90 1.85 -13.55 14.82
C ARG A 90 1.96 -12.73 13.55
N MET A 91 0.82 -12.49 12.89
CA MET A 91 0.71 -11.58 11.74
C MET A 91 -0.14 -10.37 12.16
N PRO A 92 0.48 -9.32 12.73
CA PRO A 92 -0.26 -8.16 13.23
C PRO A 92 -0.86 -7.29 12.13
N TYR A 93 -0.51 -7.54 10.88
CA TYR A 93 -0.99 -6.76 9.73
C TYR A 93 -1.57 -7.66 8.65
N THR A 94 -2.57 -7.13 7.95
CA THR A 94 -3.12 -7.74 6.73
C THR A 94 -2.97 -6.73 5.60
N MET A 95 -2.41 -7.17 4.48
CA MET A 95 -2.33 -6.40 3.23
C MET A 95 -3.19 -7.08 2.18
N ILE A 96 -4.06 -6.32 1.54
CA ILE A 96 -4.91 -6.79 0.45
C ILE A 96 -4.62 -5.94 -0.78
N VAL A 97 -4.35 -6.59 -1.93
CA VAL A 97 -4.02 -5.92 -3.18
C VAL A 97 -5.02 -6.34 -4.26
N ASN A 98 -5.33 -5.45 -5.19
CA ASN A 98 -6.27 -5.72 -6.27
C ASN A 98 -5.72 -6.80 -7.20
N ARG A 99 -6.45 -7.93 -7.28
CA ARG A 99 -6.05 -9.07 -8.12
C ARG A 99 -5.99 -8.74 -9.60
N LYS A 100 -6.82 -7.80 -10.07
CA LYS A 100 -6.95 -7.41 -11.48
C LYS A 100 -5.78 -6.57 -11.99
N HIS A 101 -4.98 -6.01 -11.09
CA HIS A 101 -3.80 -5.22 -11.44
C HIS A 101 -2.68 -6.10 -11.99
N CYS A 102 -1.90 -5.56 -12.92
CA CYS A 102 -0.68 -6.21 -13.39
C CYS A 102 0.40 -6.23 -12.28
N ARG A 103 1.50 -6.93 -12.53
CA ARG A 103 2.57 -7.08 -11.52
C ARG A 103 3.17 -5.76 -11.11
N GLU A 104 3.39 -4.88 -12.05
CA GLU A 104 4.00 -3.57 -11.85
C GLU A 104 3.08 -2.65 -11.02
N GLU A 105 1.79 -2.65 -11.29
CA GLU A 105 0.78 -1.92 -10.49
C GLU A 105 0.66 -2.48 -9.08
N LYS A 106 0.66 -3.81 -8.92
CA LYS A 106 0.70 -4.46 -7.60
C LYS A 106 1.96 -4.08 -6.83
N PHE A 107 3.10 -4.02 -7.52
CA PHE A 107 4.38 -3.63 -6.92
C PHE A 107 4.32 -2.21 -6.37
N ALA A 108 3.84 -1.25 -7.16
CA ALA A 108 3.67 0.14 -6.72
C ALA A 108 2.71 0.24 -5.52
N THR A 109 1.57 -0.46 -5.58
CA THR A 109 0.63 -0.53 -4.46
C THR A 109 1.28 -1.10 -3.20
N ILE A 110 2.00 -2.22 -3.31
CA ILE A 110 2.70 -2.83 -2.16
C ILE A 110 3.73 -1.86 -1.59
N ALA A 111 4.49 -1.15 -2.42
CA ALA A 111 5.47 -0.17 -1.98
C ALA A 111 4.80 1.00 -1.23
N HIS A 112 3.66 1.50 -1.70
CA HIS A 112 2.85 2.52 -1.03
C HIS A 112 2.36 2.06 0.34
N GLU A 113 1.76 0.87 0.41
CA GLU A 113 1.23 0.31 1.66
C GLU A 113 2.35 0.01 2.68
N LEU A 114 3.50 -0.45 2.21
CA LEU A 114 4.70 -0.60 3.04
C LEU A 114 5.25 0.76 3.49
N GLY A 115 5.07 1.80 2.69
CA GLY A 115 5.34 3.19 3.06
C GLY A 115 4.56 3.58 4.30
N HIS A 116 3.25 3.35 4.33
CA HIS A 116 2.43 3.58 5.51
C HIS A 116 2.93 2.80 6.73
N LEU A 117 3.24 1.53 6.56
CA LEU A 117 3.70 0.69 7.68
C LEU A 117 5.04 1.17 8.24
N PHE A 118 6.05 1.32 7.37
CA PHE A 118 7.43 1.59 7.80
C PHE A 118 7.68 3.06 8.19
N CYS A 119 6.85 3.99 7.72
CA CYS A 119 6.82 5.35 8.23
C CYS A 119 6.10 5.46 9.59
N GLY A 120 5.46 4.37 10.06
CA GLY A 120 4.85 4.31 11.39
C GLY A 120 3.39 4.79 11.43
N HIS A 121 2.72 4.96 10.30
CA HIS A 121 1.36 5.47 10.21
C HIS A 121 0.31 4.55 10.84
N LEU A 122 0.61 3.24 10.93
CA LEU A 122 -0.24 2.28 11.64
C LEU A 122 0.17 2.07 13.10
N GLY A 123 1.12 2.85 13.60
CA GLY A 123 1.71 2.63 14.92
C GLY A 123 2.64 1.41 14.96
N LYS A 124 3.02 0.98 16.15
CA LYS A 124 3.93 -0.16 16.38
C LYS A 124 3.34 -1.18 17.34
N PRO A 125 2.56 -2.14 16.85
CA PRO A 125 1.88 -3.09 17.74
C PRO A 125 2.80 -4.10 18.43
N LEU A 126 3.93 -4.49 17.82
CA LEU A 126 4.80 -5.57 18.35
C LEU A 126 6.31 -5.30 18.23
N MET A 127 6.74 -4.32 17.44
CA MET A 127 8.14 -4.13 17.10
C MET A 127 8.55 -2.66 17.21
N ASP A 128 9.67 -2.40 17.88
CA ASP A 128 10.27 -1.05 17.96
C ASP A 128 11.20 -0.77 16.75
N LEU A 129 10.78 -1.16 15.55
CA LEU A 129 11.57 -0.95 14.33
C LEU A 129 11.40 0.43 13.72
N TRP A 130 10.23 1.02 13.95
CA TRP A 130 9.87 2.36 13.49
C TRP A 130 9.14 3.13 14.58
N PRO A 131 9.19 4.46 14.56
CA PRO A 131 8.44 5.28 15.52
C PRO A 131 6.92 5.10 15.32
N ASP A 132 6.15 5.31 16.39
CA ASP A 132 4.70 5.45 16.26
C ASP A 132 4.39 6.87 15.76
N ARG A 133 3.87 6.95 14.54
CA ARG A 133 3.47 8.21 13.89
C ARG A 133 2.01 8.13 13.41
N SER A 134 1.20 7.30 14.08
CA SER A 134 -0.22 7.15 13.77
C SER A 134 -1.04 8.42 13.99
N SER A 135 -0.51 9.40 14.73
CA SER A 135 -1.13 10.71 14.94
C SER A 135 -0.83 11.76 13.86
N CYS A 136 0.02 11.44 12.86
CA CYS A 136 0.26 12.35 11.75
C CYS A 136 -1.02 12.60 10.95
N ASP A 137 -1.15 13.81 10.44
CA ASP A 137 -2.25 14.19 9.55
C ASP A 137 -2.29 13.29 8.31
N LEU A 138 -3.50 13.09 7.77
CA LEU A 138 -3.70 12.25 6.60
C LEU A 138 -2.83 12.69 5.42
N GLN A 139 -2.73 13.99 5.18
CA GLN A 139 -1.93 14.54 4.09
C GLN A 139 -0.44 14.19 4.22
N VAL A 140 0.12 14.28 5.43
CA VAL A 140 1.51 13.88 5.72
C VAL A 140 1.69 12.39 5.45
N ARG A 141 0.77 11.57 5.94
CA ARG A 141 0.84 10.11 5.76
C ARG A 141 0.80 9.69 4.30
N GLU A 142 -0.13 10.25 3.53
CA GLU A 142 -0.26 9.95 2.10
C GLU A 142 0.97 10.43 1.31
N PHE A 143 1.45 11.65 1.61
CA PHE A 143 2.62 12.19 0.92
C PHE A 143 3.89 11.37 1.20
N GLU A 144 4.08 10.92 2.45
CA GLU A 144 5.21 10.05 2.80
C GLU A 144 5.11 8.68 2.14
N ALA A 145 3.94 8.04 2.18
CA ALA A 145 3.73 6.74 1.56
C ALA A 145 3.93 6.79 0.03
N GLU A 146 3.41 7.83 -0.61
CA GLU A 146 3.60 8.06 -2.04
C GLU A 146 5.06 8.34 -2.39
N SER A 147 5.78 9.11 -1.56
CA SER A 147 7.21 9.36 -1.73
C SER A 147 8.03 8.08 -1.63
N VAL A 148 7.68 7.16 -0.70
CA VAL A 148 8.31 5.85 -0.58
C VAL A 148 8.04 5.01 -1.82
N SER A 149 6.79 4.95 -2.28
CA SER A 149 6.39 4.22 -3.50
C SER A 149 7.17 4.74 -4.71
N TRP A 150 7.18 6.05 -4.91
CA TRP A 150 7.91 6.67 -6.00
C TRP A 150 9.40 6.32 -6.00
N LEU A 151 10.09 6.49 -4.87
CA LEU A 151 11.52 6.18 -4.75
C LEU A 151 11.84 4.71 -5.07
N VAL A 152 11.03 3.78 -4.54
CA VAL A 152 11.23 2.34 -4.75
C VAL A 152 10.93 1.96 -6.20
N CYS A 153 9.87 2.50 -6.79
CA CYS A 153 9.48 2.24 -8.17
C CYS A 153 10.52 2.78 -9.15
N GLU A 154 10.94 4.04 -9.01
CA GLU A 154 11.98 4.65 -9.86
C GLU A 154 13.27 3.84 -9.86
N ARG A 155 13.74 3.43 -8.68
CA ARG A 155 14.96 2.61 -8.56
C ARG A 155 14.80 1.20 -9.12
N ALA A 156 13.57 0.70 -9.21
CA ALA A 156 13.24 -0.58 -9.87
C ALA A 156 12.98 -0.44 -11.37
N GLY A 157 13.05 0.78 -11.94
CA GLY A 157 12.73 1.07 -13.35
C GLY A 157 11.25 1.00 -13.67
N ILE A 158 10.40 1.27 -12.66
CA ILE A 158 8.93 1.33 -12.79
C ILE A 158 8.49 2.78 -12.62
N TYR A 159 7.89 3.33 -13.66
CA TYR A 159 7.35 4.69 -13.65
C TYR A 159 5.88 4.65 -13.25
N THR A 160 5.53 5.43 -12.25
CA THR A 160 4.19 5.51 -11.67
C THR A 160 3.62 6.93 -11.83
N PRO A 161 2.31 7.13 -11.68
CA PRO A 161 1.73 8.48 -11.66
C PRO A 161 2.09 9.28 -10.38
N SER A 162 2.83 8.70 -9.45
CA SER A 162 3.24 9.32 -8.17
C SER A 162 3.93 10.67 -8.35
N GLU A 163 4.76 10.82 -9.40
CA GLU A 163 5.42 12.10 -9.71
C GLU A 163 4.39 13.21 -9.96
N LYS A 164 3.33 12.91 -10.74
CA LYS A 164 2.24 13.85 -11.01
C LYS A 164 1.43 14.14 -9.75
N TYR A 165 1.20 13.13 -8.91
CA TYR A 165 0.50 13.29 -7.64
C TYR A 165 1.29 14.21 -6.70
N LEU A 166 2.57 13.95 -6.49
CA LEU A 166 3.44 14.73 -5.62
C LEU A 166 3.64 16.15 -6.12
N SER A 167 3.84 16.34 -7.44
CA SER A 167 3.93 17.67 -8.04
C SER A 167 2.59 18.41 -8.06
N GLY A 168 1.48 17.71 -8.35
CA GLY A 168 0.13 18.26 -8.31
C GLY A 168 -0.31 18.70 -6.91
N TYR A 169 0.25 18.08 -5.87
CA TYR A 169 0.05 18.52 -4.49
C TYR A 169 0.61 19.93 -4.27
N LEU A 170 1.80 20.21 -4.82
CA LEU A 170 2.44 21.53 -4.74
C LEU A 170 1.62 22.62 -5.44
N TYR A 171 0.92 22.28 -6.52
CA TYR A 171 0.04 23.23 -7.23
C TYR A 171 -1.23 23.57 -6.47
N LYS A 172 -1.72 22.67 -5.63
CA LYS A 172 -2.98 22.83 -4.88
C LYS A 172 -2.78 23.43 -3.49
N HIS A 173 -1.62 23.22 -2.94
CA HIS A 173 -1.25 23.63 -1.59
C HIS A 173 0.09 24.34 -1.69
N ASP A 174 0.17 25.63 -1.45
CA ASP A 174 1.40 26.45 -1.58
C ASP A 174 2.60 25.93 -0.76
N GLU A 175 2.41 24.92 0.09
CA GLU A 175 3.44 24.33 0.94
C GLU A 175 3.43 22.80 0.87
N ILE A 176 4.63 22.20 0.88
CA ILE A 176 4.80 20.76 1.07
C ILE A 176 4.43 20.41 2.53
N PRO A 177 3.69 19.30 2.77
CA PRO A 177 3.44 18.85 4.14
C PRO A 177 4.77 18.61 4.87
N SER A 178 4.78 18.84 6.19
CA SER A 178 5.96 18.59 7.02
C SER A 178 6.23 17.08 7.16
N ILE A 179 6.86 16.52 6.13
CA ILE A 179 7.20 15.08 6.07
C ILE A 179 8.52 14.78 6.79
N SER A 180 8.68 13.51 7.20
CA SER A 180 9.95 13.00 7.71
C SER A 180 10.73 12.31 6.59
N LEU A 181 11.68 13.01 5.99
CA LEU A 181 12.58 12.43 4.99
C LEU A 181 13.35 11.22 5.53
N GLU A 182 13.74 11.25 6.82
CA GLU A 182 14.39 10.10 7.47
C GLU A 182 13.49 8.86 7.45
N SER A 183 12.20 9.02 7.78
CA SER A 183 11.24 7.91 7.75
C SER A 183 11.03 7.37 6.34
N VAL A 184 10.91 8.27 5.34
CA VAL A 184 10.75 7.91 3.92
C VAL A 184 11.97 7.12 3.43
N LEU A 185 13.17 7.64 3.62
CA LEU A 185 14.41 6.98 3.14
C LEU A 185 14.65 5.64 3.84
N ARG A 186 14.37 5.56 5.15
CA ARG A 186 14.45 4.31 5.91
C ARG A 186 13.44 3.28 5.41
N ALA A 187 12.21 3.67 5.18
CA ALA A 187 11.16 2.81 4.64
C ALA A 187 11.53 2.26 3.26
N ALA A 188 11.98 3.13 2.35
CA ALA A 188 12.47 2.71 1.03
C ALA A 188 13.63 1.71 1.14
N GLY A 189 14.61 1.97 2.00
CA GLY A 189 15.73 1.05 2.22
C GLY A 189 15.32 -0.31 2.77
N TRP A 190 14.27 -0.41 3.58
CA TRP A 190 13.75 -1.72 4.02
C TRP A 190 13.03 -2.47 2.91
N ILE A 191 12.26 -1.78 2.08
CA ILE A 191 11.61 -2.40 0.92
C ILE A 191 12.68 -2.93 -0.06
N GLU A 192 13.73 -2.16 -0.33
CA GLU A 192 14.85 -2.58 -1.16
C GLU A 192 15.54 -3.84 -0.61
N LYS A 193 15.73 -3.95 0.70
CA LYS A 193 16.24 -5.17 1.34
C LYS A 193 15.32 -6.36 1.12
N MET A 194 13.99 -6.15 1.16
CA MET A 194 13.01 -7.21 0.85
C MET A 194 13.08 -7.64 -0.61
N MET A 195 13.44 -6.74 -1.53
CA MET A 195 13.62 -7.03 -2.95
C MET A 195 14.93 -7.77 -3.25
N ALA A 196 15.99 -7.49 -2.49
CA ALA A 196 17.33 -7.98 -2.76
C ALA A 196 17.52 -9.48 -2.46
N GLY A 197 16.85 -10.01 -1.43
CA GLY A 197 17.05 -11.41 -1.03
C GLY A 197 15.96 -11.94 -0.10
N SER A 198 16.08 -13.21 0.30
CA SER A 198 15.21 -13.82 1.31
C SER A 198 15.62 -13.35 2.70
N LEU A 199 14.64 -12.93 3.49
CA LEU A 199 14.83 -12.47 4.86
C LEU A 199 14.31 -13.52 5.86
N PRO A 200 14.94 -13.66 7.04
CA PRO A 200 14.37 -14.49 8.10
C PRO A 200 13.15 -13.82 8.71
N VAL A 201 12.18 -14.62 9.14
CA VAL A 201 11.06 -14.11 9.93
C VAL A 201 11.57 -13.53 11.24
N ARG A 202 11.14 -12.35 11.58
CA ARG A 202 11.59 -11.63 12.77
C ARG A 202 11.21 -12.37 14.05
N LYS A 203 12.17 -12.45 14.98
CA LYS A 203 12.01 -13.16 16.25
C LYS A 203 10.92 -12.59 17.14
N GLU A 204 10.65 -11.29 17.03
CA GLU A 204 9.62 -10.56 17.78
C GLU A 204 8.19 -11.02 17.42
N LEU A 205 8.03 -11.59 16.24
CA LEU A 205 6.75 -12.15 15.78
C LEU A 205 6.52 -13.57 16.31
N ARG A 206 7.57 -14.23 16.82
CA ARG A 206 7.49 -15.62 17.28
C ARG A 206 6.67 -15.71 18.56
N ILE A 207 5.71 -16.62 18.56
CA ILE A 207 4.95 -16.99 19.77
C ILE A 207 5.78 -17.99 20.56
N LYS A 208 6.07 -17.69 21.81
CA LYS A 208 6.71 -18.65 22.72
C LYS A 208 5.66 -19.64 23.22
N ASP A 209 6.05 -20.88 23.47
CA ASP A 209 5.14 -21.93 23.93
C ASP A 209 4.58 -21.64 25.33
N GLU A 210 5.20 -20.73 26.08
CA GLU A 210 4.76 -20.25 27.40
C GLU A 210 3.54 -19.31 27.34
N ASP A 211 3.25 -18.70 26.19
CA ASP A 211 2.13 -17.77 25.98
C ASP A 211 0.76 -18.49 25.84
N TYR A 212 0.70 -19.80 26.09
CA TYR A 212 -0.49 -20.65 25.93
C TYR A 212 -0.91 -21.38 27.23
N LYS A 213 -0.61 -20.81 28.38
CA LYS A 213 -1.19 -21.29 29.65
C LYS A 213 -2.33 -20.42 30.14
#